data_51c87ad2f6c8f0f26081cfa14b38732c
#
_entry.id   51c87ad2f6c8f0f26081cfa14b38732c
#
_cell.length_a   1.000
_cell.length_b   1.000
_cell.length_c   1.000
_cell.angle_alpha   90.00
_cell.angle_beta   90.00
_cell.angle_gamma   90.00
#
_symmetry.space_group_name_H-M   'P 1'
#
loop_
_entity.id
_entity.type
_entity.pdbx_description
1 polymer ?
#
loop_
_entity_poly.entity_id
_entity_poly.type
_entity_poly.pdbx_seq_one_letter_code
_entity_poly.pdbx_strand_id
1 'polypeptide(L)'
;DEDVVAQVPPSAKHFNVLLHTLDRMKAERPGRLIQNITRLAEHFKRRSIVALISDLYENPEDLLEALKPYNYLGNDVVVFHVLDPAEIDFPYREPSRFVDLESGEDVPVVPEGFAKQYRELVQAHIEALRTRCTEARIDYVLLNTARPLDEALFSYLGNRERLARVR
;
A
#
# COMPACT_ATOMS: atom_id res chain seq x y z
N ASP A 1 15.79 4.54 8.11
CA ASP A 1 14.58 4.00 8.67
C ASP A 1 14.78 3.28 9.96
N GLU A 2 14.55 3.96 11.05
CA GLU A 2 14.32 3.25 12.28
C GLU A 2 12.86 2.86 12.25
N ASP A 3 12.61 1.58 12.35
CA ASP A 3 11.29 1.04 12.50
C ASP A 3 10.65 1.64 13.75
N VAL A 4 9.76 2.58 13.55
CA VAL A 4 8.97 3.10 14.66
C VAL A 4 7.92 2.04 15.01
N VAL A 5 8.32 1.10 15.85
CA VAL A 5 7.36 0.17 16.45
C VAL A 5 6.82 0.83 17.72
N ALA A 6 5.69 1.52 17.58
CA ALA A 6 4.96 2.01 18.73
C ALA A 6 3.85 1.03 19.08
N GLN A 7 3.96 0.36 20.22
CA GLN A 7 2.90 -0.48 20.75
C GLN A 7 2.10 0.33 21.78
N VAL A 8 0.84 0.61 21.49
CA VAL A 8 -0.09 1.27 22.41
C VAL A 8 -1.29 0.37 22.70
N PRO A 9 -1.73 0.24 23.94
CA PRO A 9 -2.95 -0.49 24.27
C PRO A 9 -4.18 0.14 23.60
N PRO A 10 -5.18 -0.65 23.19
CA PRO A 10 -6.39 -0.14 22.56
C PRO A 10 -7.18 0.73 23.55
N SER A 11 -7.21 2.03 23.32
CA SER A 11 -8.07 2.97 24.03
C SER A 11 -8.21 4.27 23.23
N ALA A 12 -9.32 4.98 23.42
CA ALA A 12 -9.53 6.29 22.80
C ALA A 12 -8.43 7.31 23.15
N LYS A 13 -7.83 7.21 24.35
CA LYS A 13 -6.72 8.06 24.78
C LYS A 13 -5.45 7.82 23.96
N HIS A 14 -5.21 6.60 23.53
CA HIS A 14 -4.02 6.24 22.74
C HIS A 14 -4.19 6.55 21.26
N PHE A 15 -5.41 6.78 20.77
CA PHE A 15 -5.65 7.22 19.40
C PHE A 15 -4.92 8.55 19.10
N ASN A 16 -4.97 9.50 20.05
CA ASN A 16 -4.24 10.76 19.91
C ASN A 16 -2.71 10.55 19.89
N VAL A 17 -2.21 9.58 20.66
CA VAL A 17 -0.77 9.23 20.63
C VAL A 17 -0.38 8.70 19.24
N LEU A 18 -1.21 7.84 18.65
CA LEU A 18 -1.00 7.32 17.29
C LEU A 18 -0.97 8.46 16.27
N LEU A 19 -1.96 9.36 16.30
CA LEU A 19 -2.02 10.51 15.40
C LEU A 19 -0.79 11.41 15.55
N HIS A 20 -0.38 11.74 16.77
CA HIS A 20 0.83 12.53 17.01
C HIS A 20 2.10 11.84 16.54
N THR A 21 2.17 10.51 16.66
CA THR A 21 3.32 9.75 16.17
C THR A 21 3.39 9.85 14.66
N LEU A 22 2.27 9.60 13.96
CA LEU A 22 2.19 9.71 12.49
C LEU A 22 2.52 11.13 12.00
N ASP A 23 1.99 12.16 12.66
CA ASP A 23 2.22 13.57 12.30
C ASP A 23 3.70 14.00 12.40
N ARG A 24 4.45 13.37 13.30
CA ARG A 24 5.87 13.65 13.53
C ARG A 24 6.81 12.77 12.72
N MET A 25 6.29 11.73 12.09
CA MET A 25 7.11 10.87 11.26
C MET A 25 7.58 11.63 10.01
N LYS A 26 8.88 11.57 9.77
CA LYS A 26 9.48 12.12 8.56
C LYS A 26 9.98 10.99 7.69
N ALA A 27 9.56 10.98 6.45
CA ALA A 27 10.06 10.07 5.44
C ALA A 27 11.40 10.62 4.90
N GLU A 28 12.50 10.38 5.61
CA GLU A 28 13.82 10.93 5.25
C GLU A 28 14.73 9.89 4.59
N ARG A 29 14.34 8.64 4.50
CA ARG A 29 15.20 7.56 3.98
C ARG A 29 14.40 6.60 3.10
N PRO A 30 15.04 6.02 2.06
CA PRO A 30 14.41 5.00 1.23
C PRO A 30 13.99 3.81 2.08
N GLY A 31 12.75 3.42 1.96
CA GLY A 31 12.17 2.30 2.67
C GLY A 31 12.60 0.94 2.09
N ARG A 32 12.56 -0.10 2.93
CA ARG A 32 12.71 -1.50 2.52
C ARG A 32 11.46 -2.26 2.93
N LEU A 33 10.39 -2.01 2.21
CA LEU A 33 9.04 -2.47 2.57
C LEU A 33 9.01 -3.99 2.87
N ILE A 34 9.51 -4.80 1.96
CA ILE A 34 9.52 -6.27 2.10
C ILE A 34 10.26 -6.72 3.37
N GLN A 35 11.43 -6.15 3.63
CA GLN A 35 12.22 -6.51 4.81
C GLN A 35 11.52 -6.11 6.11
N ASN A 36 10.90 -4.93 6.13
CA ASN A 36 10.17 -4.41 7.29
C ASN A 36 8.92 -5.25 7.57
N ILE A 37 8.14 -5.61 6.54
CA ILE A 37 6.99 -6.50 6.67
C ILE A 37 7.43 -7.85 7.25
N THR A 38 8.47 -8.45 6.68
CA THR A 38 8.95 -9.77 7.14
C THR A 38 9.39 -9.72 8.61
N ARG A 39 10.12 -8.69 9.01
CA ARG A 39 10.57 -8.54 10.40
C ARG A 39 9.43 -8.28 11.38
N LEU A 40 8.44 -7.48 10.98
CA LEU A 40 7.29 -7.18 11.82
C LEU A 40 6.42 -8.42 12.09
N ALA A 41 6.39 -9.41 11.19
CA ALA A 41 5.60 -10.62 11.38
C ALA A 41 5.92 -11.35 12.70
N GLU A 42 7.16 -11.28 13.18
CA GLU A 42 7.60 -11.91 14.43
C GLU A 42 6.93 -11.29 15.68
N HIS A 43 6.44 -10.06 15.57
CA HIS A 43 5.79 -9.33 16.67
C HIS A 43 4.29 -9.61 16.82
N PHE A 44 3.66 -10.19 15.79
CA PHE A 44 2.24 -10.51 15.78
C PHE A 44 1.96 -11.86 16.45
N LYS A 45 1.74 -11.85 17.77
CA LYS A 45 1.49 -13.06 18.57
C LYS A 45 -0.01 -13.39 18.75
N ARG A 46 -0.90 -12.52 18.32
CA ARG A 46 -2.34 -12.66 18.48
C ARG A 46 -3.04 -12.27 17.19
N ARG A 47 -4.19 -12.85 16.92
CA ARG A 47 -5.04 -12.47 15.80
C ARG A 47 -5.34 -10.97 15.84
N SER A 48 -5.06 -10.29 14.73
CA SER A 48 -5.12 -8.83 14.57
C SER A 48 -5.62 -8.47 13.18
N ILE A 49 -5.89 -7.19 12.97
CA ILE A 49 -6.04 -6.61 11.63
C ILE A 49 -4.70 -5.98 11.27
N VAL A 50 -4.16 -6.35 10.12
CA VAL A 50 -2.92 -5.79 9.57
C VAL A 50 -3.28 -4.97 8.35
N ALA A 51 -3.09 -3.65 8.43
CA ALA A 51 -3.30 -2.73 7.32
C ALA A 51 -1.95 -2.31 6.75
N LEU A 52 -1.69 -2.68 5.50
CA LEU A 52 -0.56 -2.21 4.72
C LEU A 52 -1.02 -1.06 3.83
N ILE A 53 -0.35 0.08 3.92
CA ILE A 53 -0.66 1.29 3.14
C ILE A 53 0.62 1.72 2.43
N SER A 54 0.65 1.62 1.10
CA SER A 54 1.84 1.90 0.29
C SER A 54 1.47 2.07 -1.19
N ASP A 55 2.37 2.63 -1.97
CA ASP A 55 2.33 2.70 -3.44
C ASP A 55 2.72 1.37 -4.12
N LEU A 56 3.28 0.41 -3.37
CA LEU A 56 3.53 -0.98 -3.76
C LEU A 56 4.28 -1.15 -5.09
N TYR A 57 5.38 -0.44 -5.27
CA TYR A 57 6.25 -0.62 -6.45
C TYR A 57 7.09 -1.89 -6.42
N GLU A 58 7.04 -2.65 -5.32
CA GLU A 58 7.72 -3.92 -5.19
C GLU A 58 7.13 -4.98 -6.12
N ASN A 59 7.93 -6.04 -6.32
CA ASN A 59 7.44 -7.22 -7.04
C ASN A 59 6.24 -7.84 -6.30
N PRO A 60 5.10 -8.06 -6.98
CA PRO A 60 3.90 -8.62 -6.34
C PRO A 60 4.13 -10.00 -5.68
N GLU A 61 5.02 -10.83 -6.21
CA GLU A 61 5.30 -12.15 -5.64
C GLU A 61 6.06 -12.02 -4.32
N ASP A 62 7.07 -11.15 -4.27
CA ASP A 62 7.87 -10.92 -3.06
C ASP A 62 7.01 -10.30 -1.95
N LEU A 63 6.12 -9.37 -2.31
CA LEU A 63 5.16 -8.78 -1.37
C LEU A 63 4.25 -9.84 -0.75
N LEU A 64 3.67 -10.70 -1.58
CA LEU A 64 2.76 -11.75 -1.09
C LEU A 64 3.50 -12.77 -0.23
N GLU A 65 4.73 -13.15 -0.57
CA GLU A 65 5.55 -14.01 0.28
C GLU A 65 5.79 -13.38 1.66
N ALA A 66 6.07 -12.08 1.73
CA ALA A 66 6.24 -11.37 2.99
C ALA A 66 4.95 -11.27 3.82
N LEU A 67 3.77 -11.24 3.17
CA LEU A 67 2.47 -11.17 3.84
C LEU A 67 1.92 -12.54 4.27
N LYS A 68 2.35 -13.65 3.68
CA LYS A 68 1.90 -15.00 4.04
C LYS A 68 1.96 -15.32 5.54
N PRO A 69 3.05 -15.01 6.28
CA PRO A 69 3.13 -15.29 7.70
C PRO A 69 1.98 -14.70 8.52
N TYR A 70 1.52 -13.49 8.16
CA TYR A 70 0.40 -12.85 8.84
C TYR A 70 -0.91 -13.63 8.68
N ASN A 71 -1.17 -14.11 7.47
CA ASN A 71 -2.34 -14.96 7.19
C ASN A 71 -2.27 -16.29 7.95
N TYR A 72 -1.11 -16.95 8.00
CA TYR A 72 -0.93 -18.20 8.73
C TYR A 72 -1.17 -18.03 10.24
N LEU A 73 -0.83 -16.86 10.79
CA LEU A 73 -1.12 -16.51 12.17
C LEU A 73 -2.59 -16.15 12.42
N GLY A 74 -3.44 -16.20 11.38
CA GLY A 74 -4.86 -15.91 11.45
C GLY A 74 -5.21 -14.43 11.52
N ASN A 75 -4.30 -13.55 11.11
CA ASN A 75 -4.59 -12.13 11.00
C ASN A 75 -5.48 -11.83 9.79
N ASP A 76 -6.32 -10.82 9.92
CA ASP A 76 -7.04 -10.24 8.80
C ASP A 76 -6.14 -9.19 8.13
N VAL A 77 -5.65 -9.48 6.92
CA VAL A 77 -4.74 -8.59 6.20
C VAL A 77 -5.51 -7.78 5.16
N VAL A 78 -5.31 -6.47 5.14
CA VAL A 78 -5.81 -5.56 4.11
C VAL A 78 -4.66 -4.73 3.53
N VAL A 79 -4.62 -4.65 2.21
CA VAL A 79 -3.64 -3.88 1.44
C VAL A 79 -4.35 -2.70 0.80
N PHE A 80 -3.98 -1.49 1.20
CA PHE A 80 -4.37 -0.24 0.58
C PHE A 80 -3.26 0.21 -0.37
N HIS A 81 -3.48 0.00 -1.67
CA HIS A 81 -2.58 0.42 -2.72
C HIS A 81 -2.91 1.86 -3.11
N VAL A 82 -2.05 2.80 -2.77
CA VAL A 82 -2.28 4.24 -2.94
C VAL A 82 -1.54 4.72 -4.18
N LEU A 83 -2.26 5.24 -5.16
CA LEU A 83 -1.68 5.79 -6.39
C LEU A 83 -2.29 7.15 -6.73
N ASP A 84 -1.45 8.04 -7.24
CA ASP A 84 -1.90 9.29 -7.85
C ASP A 84 -2.48 9.03 -9.25
N PRO A 85 -3.50 9.80 -9.70
CA PRO A 85 -4.00 9.70 -11.07
C PRO A 85 -2.91 9.84 -12.12
N ALA A 86 -1.90 10.65 -11.88
CA ALA A 86 -0.80 10.84 -12.80
C ALA A 86 0.09 9.59 -12.94
N GLU A 87 0.17 8.76 -11.89
CA GLU A 87 0.85 7.46 -11.93
C GLU A 87 0.04 6.41 -12.68
N ILE A 88 -1.30 6.46 -12.58
CA ILE A 88 -2.18 5.52 -13.28
C ILE A 88 -2.31 5.87 -14.77
N ASP A 89 -2.56 7.15 -15.08
CA ASP A 89 -2.98 7.60 -16.40
C ASP A 89 -1.84 8.16 -17.24
N PHE A 90 -0.72 8.54 -16.62
CA PHE A 90 0.43 9.19 -17.24
C PHE A 90 0.00 10.31 -18.20
N PRO A 91 -0.54 11.43 -17.69
CA PRO A 91 -1.19 12.46 -18.50
C PRO A 91 -0.20 13.40 -19.25
N TYR A 92 1.07 13.14 -19.13
CA TYR A 92 2.13 13.97 -19.71
C TYR A 92 2.19 13.82 -21.22
N ARG A 93 2.27 14.95 -21.93
CA ARG A 93 2.31 15.03 -23.40
C ARG A 93 3.58 15.63 -23.95
N GLU A 94 4.27 16.45 -23.14
CA GLU A 94 5.47 17.15 -23.54
C GLU A 94 6.71 16.48 -22.95
N PRO A 95 7.88 16.56 -23.63
CA PRO A 95 9.14 16.12 -23.06
C PRO A 95 9.34 16.76 -21.67
N SER A 96 9.56 15.96 -20.67
CA SER A 96 9.64 16.38 -19.28
C SER A 96 10.81 15.68 -18.59
N ARG A 97 11.29 16.29 -17.52
CA ARG A 97 12.28 15.68 -16.64
C ARG A 97 11.58 15.21 -15.38
N PHE A 98 11.69 13.92 -15.11
CA PHE A 98 11.18 13.34 -13.89
C PHE A 98 12.31 13.23 -12.88
N VAL A 99 12.11 13.78 -11.72
CA VAL A 99 13.08 13.71 -10.62
C VAL A 99 12.53 12.76 -9.58
N ASP A 100 13.26 11.70 -9.29
CA ASP A 100 12.98 10.82 -8.19
C ASP A 100 13.22 11.56 -6.86
N LEU A 101 12.18 11.68 -6.06
CA LEU A 101 12.23 12.42 -4.79
C LEU A 101 13.05 11.70 -3.72
N GLU A 102 13.27 10.41 -3.85
CA GLU A 102 14.05 9.61 -2.90
C GLU A 102 15.54 9.60 -3.23
N SER A 103 15.88 9.34 -4.49
CA SER A 103 17.28 9.25 -4.95
C SER A 103 17.83 10.56 -5.49
N GLY A 104 16.97 11.48 -5.92
CA GLY A 104 17.35 12.70 -6.64
C GLY A 104 17.77 12.43 -8.08
N GLU A 105 17.62 11.23 -8.58
CA GLU A 105 17.90 10.89 -9.97
C GLU A 105 16.95 11.61 -10.93
N ASP A 106 17.50 12.01 -12.06
CA ASP A 106 16.81 12.81 -13.06
C ASP A 106 16.73 12.04 -14.38
N VAL A 107 15.51 11.70 -14.77
CA VAL A 107 15.24 10.90 -15.96
C VAL A 107 14.49 11.75 -17.00
N PRO A 108 15.12 12.06 -18.15
CA PRO A 108 14.43 12.69 -19.26
C PRO A 108 13.48 11.71 -19.91
N VAL A 109 12.21 12.08 -20.05
CA VAL A 109 11.18 11.25 -20.64
C VAL A 109 10.52 11.96 -21.81
N VAL A 110 10.40 11.27 -22.95
CA VAL A 110 9.61 11.69 -24.09
C VAL A 110 8.32 10.87 -24.10
N PRO A 111 7.19 11.46 -23.68
CA PRO A 111 5.96 10.71 -23.44
C PRO A 111 5.35 10.02 -24.65
N GLU A 112 5.53 10.59 -25.86
CA GLU A 112 4.85 10.16 -27.10
C GLU A 112 5.05 8.68 -27.44
N GLY A 113 6.26 8.12 -27.18
CA GLY A 113 6.54 6.70 -27.43
C GLY A 113 6.34 5.79 -26.21
N PHE A 114 6.26 6.38 -25.02
CA PHE A 114 6.34 5.64 -23.76
C PHE A 114 4.99 5.53 -23.01
N ALA A 115 4.13 6.55 -23.12
CA ALA A 115 2.92 6.67 -22.32
C ALA A 115 1.96 5.46 -22.41
N LYS A 116 1.83 4.86 -23.59
CA LYS A 116 0.96 3.68 -23.76
C LYS A 116 1.53 2.47 -23.04
N GLN A 117 2.81 2.18 -23.25
CA GLN A 117 3.48 1.05 -22.60
C GLN A 117 3.50 1.20 -21.09
N TYR A 118 3.75 2.42 -20.59
CA TYR A 118 3.72 2.71 -19.15
C TYR A 118 2.36 2.37 -18.55
N ARG A 119 1.26 2.88 -19.14
CA ARG A 119 -0.09 2.58 -18.65
C ARG A 119 -0.41 1.09 -18.65
N GLU A 120 0.00 0.36 -19.69
CA GLU A 120 -0.18 -1.09 -19.78
C GLU A 120 0.57 -1.81 -18.66
N LEU A 121 1.80 -1.38 -18.34
CA LEU A 121 2.60 -1.95 -17.25
C LEU A 121 1.99 -1.65 -15.88
N VAL A 122 1.54 -0.41 -15.63
CA VAL A 122 0.90 -0.05 -14.37
C VAL A 122 -0.40 -0.82 -14.16
N GLN A 123 -1.24 -0.92 -15.20
CA GLN A 123 -2.48 -1.70 -15.12
C GLN A 123 -2.20 -3.20 -14.89
N ALA A 124 -1.20 -3.76 -15.55
CA ALA A 124 -0.79 -5.14 -15.34
C ALA A 124 -0.28 -5.37 -13.90
N HIS A 125 0.46 -4.43 -13.35
CA HIS A 125 0.94 -4.48 -11.97
C HIS A 125 -0.22 -4.43 -10.96
N ILE A 126 -1.15 -3.48 -11.12
CA ILE A 126 -2.37 -3.37 -10.30
C ILE A 126 -3.16 -4.68 -10.32
N GLU A 127 -3.34 -5.26 -11.51
CA GLU A 127 -4.13 -6.47 -11.67
C GLU A 127 -3.40 -7.71 -11.11
N ALA A 128 -2.08 -7.78 -11.24
CA ALA A 128 -1.26 -8.81 -10.61
C ALA A 128 -1.38 -8.77 -9.08
N LEU A 129 -1.26 -7.59 -8.46
CA LEU A 129 -1.45 -7.41 -7.02
C LEU A 129 -2.86 -7.83 -6.57
N ARG A 130 -3.90 -7.37 -7.30
CA ARG A 130 -5.29 -7.72 -6.99
C ARG A 130 -5.54 -9.22 -7.03
N THR A 131 -5.09 -9.87 -8.09
CA THR A 131 -5.25 -11.32 -8.28
C THR A 131 -4.54 -12.08 -7.18
N ARG A 132 -3.28 -11.77 -6.93
CA ARG A 132 -2.46 -12.43 -5.91
C ARG A 132 -3.02 -12.24 -4.50
N CYS A 133 -3.44 -11.03 -4.14
CA CYS A 133 -4.09 -10.77 -2.86
C CYS A 133 -5.37 -11.60 -2.71
N THR A 134 -6.19 -11.67 -3.76
CA THR A 134 -7.43 -12.48 -3.76
C THR A 134 -7.14 -13.97 -3.55
N GLU A 135 -6.16 -14.53 -4.26
CA GLU A 135 -5.71 -15.92 -4.12
C GLU A 135 -5.21 -16.21 -2.69
N ALA A 136 -4.52 -15.24 -2.09
CA ALA A 136 -4.01 -15.33 -0.72
C ALA A 136 -5.07 -15.00 0.35
N ARG A 137 -6.32 -14.68 -0.01
CA ARG A 137 -7.38 -14.21 0.90
C ARG A 137 -7.00 -12.95 1.67
N ILE A 138 -6.28 -12.05 1.00
CA ILE A 138 -5.92 -10.73 1.47
C ILE A 138 -6.87 -9.73 0.83
N ASP A 139 -7.45 -8.83 1.61
CA ASP A 139 -8.27 -7.75 1.08
C ASP A 139 -7.38 -6.74 0.34
N TYR A 140 -7.72 -6.42 -0.90
CA TYR A 140 -6.99 -5.44 -1.72
C TYR A 140 -7.90 -4.30 -2.11
N VAL A 141 -7.45 -3.08 -1.85
CA VAL A 141 -8.17 -1.83 -2.15
C VAL A 141 -7.24 -0.86 -2.87
N LEU A 142 -7.55 -0.54 -4.12
CA LEU A 142 -6.87 0.54 -4.84
C LEU A 142 -7.45 1.89 -4.40
N LEU A 143 -6.60 2.75 -3.86
CA LEU A 143 -6.90 4.11 -3.45
C LEU A 143 -6.32 5.08 -4.48
N ASN A 144 -7.19 5.77 -5.22
CA ASN A 144 -6.79 6.86 -6.10
C ASN A 144 -6.85 8.18 -5.32
N THR A 145 -5.73 8.90 -5.22
CA THR A 145 -5.63 10.12 -4.40
C THR A 145 -6.53 11.28 -4.86
N ALA A 146 -7.05 11.24 -6.08
CA ALA A 146 -8.04 12.21 -6.56
C ALA A 146 -9.47 11.95 -6.05
N ARG A 147 -9.73 10.80 -5.43
CA ARG A 147 -11.05 10.47 -4.87
C ARG A 147 -11.06 10.68 -3.36
N PRO A 148 -12.19 11.11 -2.81
CA PRO A 148 -12.34 11.20 -1.36
C PRO A 148 -12.05 9.85 -0.68
N LEU A 149 -11.21 9.85 0.34
CA LEU A 149 -10.78 8.64 1.04
C LEU A 149 -11.95 7.91 1.71
N ASP A 150 -12.92 8.66 2.21
CA ASP A 150 -14.13 8.13 2.86
C ASP A 150 -14.96 7.25 1.91
N GLU A 151 -15.10 7.61 0.63
CA GLU A 151 -15.81 6.79 -0.35
C GLU A 151 -15.17 5.40 -0.49
N ALA A 152 -13.84 5.35 -0.60
CA ALA A 152 -13.11 4.10 -0.73
C ALA A 152 -13.19 3.25 0.56
N LEU A 153 -13.07 3.88 1.72
CA LEU A 153 -13.19 3.20 3.02
C LEU A 153 -14.61 2.70 3.28
N PHE A 154 -15.65 3.49 2.99
CA PHE A 154 -17.04 3.04 3.12
C PHE A 154 -17.36 1.88 2.18
N SER A 155 -16.86 1.92 0.95
CA SER A 155 -17.02 0.82 0.00
C SER A 155 -16.35 -0.46 0.52
N TYR A 156 -15.13 -0.36 1.03
CA TYR A 156 -14.40 -1.48 1.63
C TYR A 156 -15.15 -2.07 2.83
N LEU A 157 -15.53 -1.23 3.79
CA LEU A 157 -16.23 -1.67 5.01
C LEU A 157 -17.59 -2.30 4.69
N GLY A 158 -18.34 -1.71 3.76
CA GLY A 158 -19.63 -2.25 3.32
C GLY A 158 -19.51 -3.62 2.66
N ASN A 159 -18.48 -3.84 1.86
CA ASN A 159 -18.20 -5.14 1.25
C ASN A 159 -17.81 -6.18 2.32
N ARG A 160 -16.97 -5.80 3.26
CA ARG A 160 -16.54 -6.68 4.36
C ARG A 160 -17.71 -7.08 5.26
N GLU A 161 -18.61 -6.16 5.58
CA GLU A 161 -19.81 -6.46 6.38
C GLU A 161 -20.74 -7.45 5.67
N ARG A 162 -20.91 -7.33 4.35
CA ARG A 162 -21.70 -8.28 3.56
C ARG A 162 -21.10 -9.68 3.60
N LEU A 163 -19.77 -9.79 3.45
CA LEU A 163 -19.07 -11.08 3.50
C LEU A 163 -19.11 -11.71 4.89
N ALA A 164 -19.10 -10.93 5.95
CA ALA A 164 -19.22 -11.41 7.32
C ALA A 164 -20.61 -11.98 7.65
N ARG A 165 -21.67 -11.48 6.99
CA ARG A 165 -23.05 -11.96 7.18
C ARG A 165 -23.36 -13.26 6.42
N VAL A 166 -22.53 -13.66 5.47
CA VAL A 166 -22.70 -14.86 4.63
C VAL A 166 -21.95 -16.06 5.19
N ARG A 167 -21.14 -15.85 6.23
CA ARG A 167 -20.43 -16.91 6.99
C ARG A 167 -21.16 -17.23 8.27
#